data_654c32af8c1074ef7a22c97eeb8d6032
#
_entry.id   654c32af8c1074ef7a22c97eeb8d6032
#
_cell.length_a   1.000
_cell.length_b   1.000
_cell.length_c   1.000
_cell.angle_alpha   90.00
_cell.angle_beta   90.00
_cell.angle_gamma   90.00
#
_symmetry.space_group_name_H-M   'P 1'
#
loop_
_entity.id
_entity.type
_entity.pdbx_description
1 polymer ?
#
loop_
_entity_poly.entity_id
_entity_poly.type
_entity_poly.pdbx_seq_one_letter_code
_entity_poly.pdbx_strand_id
1 'polypeptide(L)'
;LIDRDYIVENVGQSGQVPANAFIPLGMADGNSGVFKSSVEDESYFDVYGINNDYEGTLEKARTLLKAAGYKFGDDGMLSDETPITVEYLTNNGSSHIAVAEAMQQDLAALGIEMTIQSQDWNVFLEERKSGNYDFCREGWLADFNDPINMLEMWITDSGNNDCQYGRVG
;
A
#
# COMPACT_ATOMS: atom_id res chain seq x y z
N LEU A 1 8.29 -2.65 2.61
CA LEU A 1 9.04 -3.40 1.57
C LEU A 1 8.87 -2.83 0.17
N ILE A 2 7.80 -2.11 -0.11
CA ILE A 2 7.49 -1.62 -1.46
C ILE A 2 8.35 -0.39 -1.77
N ASP A 3 9.13 -0.45 -2.85
CA ASP A 3 9.89 0.68 -3.38
C ASP A 3 8.96 1.65 -4.12
N ARG A 4 8.39 2.58 -3.38
CA ARG A 4 7.40 3.54 -3.90
C ARG A 4 8.01 4.56 -4.86
N ASP A 5 9.28 4.92 -4.67
CA ASP A 5 9.98 5.82 -5.59
C ASP A 5 10.22 5.16 -6.93
N TYR A 6 10.68 3.91 -6.93
CA TYR A 6 10.81 3.14 -8.16
C TYR A 6 9.48 3.05 -8.93
N ILE A 7 8.37 2.78 -8.22
CA ILE A 7 7.04 2.69 -8.84
C ILE A 7 6.65 4.02 -9.47
N VAL A 8 6.85 5.13 -8.79
CA VAL A 8 6.51 6.47 -9.30
C VAL A 8 7.36 6.84 -10.51
N GLU A 9 8.67 6.62 -10.43
CA GLU A 9 9.63 7.03 -11.46
C GLU A 9 9.64 6.13 -12.69
N ASN A 10 9.44 4.82 -12.53
CA ASN A 10 9.64 3.86 -13.60
C ASN A 10 8.34 3.20 -14.10
N VAL A 11 7.31 3.13 -13.27
CA VAL A 11 6.02 2.54 -13.63
C VAL A 11 4.96 3.61 -13.88
N GLY A 12 4.80 4.53 -12.94
CA GLY A 12 3.79 5.59 -13.01
C GLY A 12 4.08 6.64 -14.07
N GLN A 13 5.24 7.26 -14.01
CA GLN A 13 5.77 8.26 -14.95
C GLN A 13 4.81 9.41 -15.31
N SER A 14 3.87 9.75 -14.43
CA SER A 14 2.83 10.76 -14.68
C SER A 14 2.83 11.88 -13.64
N GLY A 15 3.96 12.07 -12.94
CA GLY A 15 4.10 13.11 -11.93
C GLY A 15 3.47 12.75 -10.58
N GLN A 16 3.22 11.47 -10.33
CA GLN A 16 2.80 11.01 -9.03
C GLN A 16 3.86 11.28 -7.96
N VAL A 17 3.41 11.38 -6.72
CA VAL A 17 4.29 11.53 -5.55
C VAL A 17 4.03 10.37 -4.60
N PRO A 18 5.07 9.71 -4.07
CA PRO A 18 4.89 8.66 -3.08
C PRO A 18 4.12 9.20 -1.87
N ALA A 19 2.99 8.59 -1.57
CA ALA A 19 2.15 9.01 -0.45
C ALA A 19 2.72 8.50 0.88
N ASN A 20 2.64 9.32 1.91
CA ASN A 20 2.93 8.94 3.29
C ASN A 20 1.69 9.05 4.21
N ALA A 21 0.53 9.41 3.65
CA ALA A 21 -0.76 9.51 4.34
C ALA A 21 -1.91 9.37 3.34
N PHE A 22 -3.12 9.19 3.84
CA PHE A 22 -4.33 9.07 3.00
C PHE A 22 -4.75 10.40 2.37
N ILE A 23 -4.45 11.53 3.01
CA ILE A 23 -4.77 12.85 2.50
C ILE A 23 -3.67 13.30 1.53
N PRO A 24 -3.99 13.55 0.25
CA PRO A 24 -3.02 14.00 -0.72
C PRO A 24 -2.61 15.47 -0.51
N LEU A 25 -1.55 15.86 -1.20
CA LEU A 25 -1.10 17.25 -1.22
C LEU A 25 -2.16 18.18 -1.83
N GLY A 26 -2.24 19.40 -1.31
CA GLY A 26 -3.00 20.49 -1.89
C GLY A 26 -4.49 20.49 -1.58
N MET A 27 -5.01 19.59 -0.76
CA MET A 27 -6.39 19.68 -0.29
C MET A 27 -6.58 20.87 0.67
N ALA A 28 -7.73 21.54 0.58
CA ALA A 28 -8.04 22.69 1.42
C ALA A 28 -8.08 22.34 2.91
N ASP A 29 -7.66 23.26 3.77
CA ASP A 29 -7.71 23.13 5.24
C ASP A 29 -8.97 23.74 5.86
N GLY A 30 -9.87 24.29 5.05
CA GLY A 30 -11.07 25.00 5.50
C GLY A 30 -10.81 26.45 5.96
N ASN A 31 -9.55 26.91 6.00
CA ASN A 31 -9.15 28.24 6.49
C ASN A 31 -8.35 29.06 5.44
N SER A 32 -8.64 28.84 4.17
CA SER A 32 -7.96 29.50 3.02
C SER A 32 -6.52 29.04 2.79
N GLY A 33 -6.09 27.94 3.41
CA GLY A 33 -4.81 27.27 3.21
C GLY A 33 -4.97 25.86 2.65
N VAL A 34 -3.91 25.09 2.77
CA VAL A 34 -3.88 23.66 2.42
C VAL A 34 -3.59 22.82 3.65
N PHE A 35 -4.27 21.68 3.74
CA PHE A 35 -4.10 20.75 4.86
C PHE A 35 -2.68 20.15 4.90
N LYS A 36 -2.15 19.83 3.73
CA LYS A 36 -0.81 19.27 3.57
C LYS A 36 -0.12 19.88 2.35
N SER A 37 1.02 20.52 2.56
CA SER A 37 1.77 21.22 1.50
C SER A 37 2.98 20.44 0.98
N SER A 38 3.50 19.47 1.75
CA SER A 38 4.68 18.68 1.41
C SER A 38 4.52 17.24 1.90
N VAL A 39 5.15 16.29 1.22
CA VAL A 39 5.27 14.89 1.69
C VAL A 39 6.21 14.79 2.90
N GLU A 40 7.06 15.78 3.09
CA GLU A 40 7.98 15.87 4.23
C GLU A 40 7.37 16.57 5.45
N ASP A 41 6.09 16.90 5.40
CA ASP A 41 5.38 17.55 6.50
C ASP A 41 5.38 16.63 7.73
N GLU A 42 6.04 17.06 8.80
CA GLU A 42 6.23 16.30 10.04
C GLU A 42 4.92 16.00 10.78
N SER A 43 3.82 16.65 10.43
CA SER A 43 2.49 16.31 10.95
C SER A 43 2.02 14.91 10.54
N TYR A 44 2.67 14.35 9.50
CA TYR A 44 2.40 13.02 8.98
C TYR A 44 3.48 12.04 9.43
N PHE A 45 3.14 11.29 10.45
CA PHE A 45 4.06 10.42 11.15
C PHE A 45 4.35 9.14 10.37
N ASP A 46 5.59 8.95 9.96
CA ASP A 46 6.07 7.66 9.45
C ASP A 46 6.48 6.75 10.62
N VAL A 47 5.53 5.97 11.10
CA VAL A 47 5.70 5.07 12.25
C VAL A 47 6.81 4.04 12.05
N TYR A 48 7.05 3.66 10.80
CA TYR A 48 8.01 2.60 10.47
C TYR A 48 9.34 3.15 9.93
N GLY A 49 9.45 4.46 9.77
CA GLY A 49 10.62 5.11 9.17
C GLY A 49 10.81 4.65 7.73
N ILE A 50 9.71 4.53 7.00
CA ILE A 50 9.69 4.24 5.57
C ILE A 50 10.03 5.54 4.85
N ASN A 51 11.28 5.89 4.89
CA ASN A 51 11.86 6.86 4.01
C ASN A 51 12.42 6.10 2.80
N ASN A 52 12.81 6.81 1.79
CA ASN A 52 13.21 6.29 0.48
C ASN A 52 14.55 5.51 0.50
N ASP A 53 14.88 4.85 1.59
CA ASP A 53 16.03 3.94 1.72
C ASP A 53 15.53 2.50 1.62
N TYR A 54 15.43 1.99 0.39
CA TYR A 54 14.95 0.64 0.13
C TYR A 54 15.81 -0.43 0.80
N GLU A 55 17.14 -0.31 0.79
CA GLU A 55 18.02 -1.28 1.43
C GLU A 55 17.87 -1.28 2.95
N GLY A 56 17.81 -0.11 3.56
CA GLY A 56 17.51 0.03 4.99
C GLY A 56 16.15 -0.53 5.35
N THR A 57 15.15 -0.37 4.48
CA THR A 57 13.80 -0.93 4.63
C THR A 57 13.82 -2.47 4.60
N LEU A 58 14.59 -3.09 3.70
CA LEU A 58 14.76 -4.55 3.63
C LEU A 58 15.36 -5.10 4.94
N GLU A 59 16.42 -4.48 5.46
CA GLU A 59 17.05 -4.92 6.70
C GLU A 59 16.14 -4.76 7.91
N LYS A 60 15.38 -3.66 7.96
CA LYS A 60 14.38 -3.43 9.00
C LYS A 60 13.26 -4.46 8.95
N ALA A 61 12.74 -4.77 7.76
CA ALA A 61 11.73 -5.80 7.57
C ALA A 61 12.23 -7.18 8.02
N ARG A 62 13.46 -7.54 7.64
CA ARG A 62 14.11 -8.77 8.09
C ARG A 62 14.22 -8.84 9.61
N THR A 63 14.60 -7.73 10.23
CA THR A 63 14.70 -7.64 11.70
C THR A 63 13.33 -7.82 12.37
N LEU A 64 12.28 -7.18 11.85
CA LEU A 64 10.93 -7.30 12.39
C LEU A 64 10.37 -8.72 12.20
N LEU A 65 10.58 -9.33 11.06
CA LEU A 65 10.15 -10.71 10.80
C LEU A 65 10.88 -11.70 11.70
N LYS A 66 12.19 -11.55 11.90
CA LYS A 66 12.94 -12.36 12.88
C LYS A 66 12.40 -12.20 14.32
N ALA A 67 12.08 -10.99 14.71
CA ALA A 67 11.47 -10.72 16.01
C ALA A 67 10.07 -11.36 16.16
N ALA A 68 9.34 -11.50 15.06
CA ALA A 68 8.05 -12.18 15.00
C ALA A 68 8.17 -13.72 14.90
N GLY A 69 9.39 -14.27 14.87
CA GLY A 69 9.64 -15.71 14.89
C GLY A 69 9.88 -16.34 13.51
N TYR A 70 9.93 -15.54 12.45
CA TYR A 70 10.27 -16.04 11.10
C TYR A 70 11.76 -16.33 10.99
N LYS A 71 12.07 -17.37 10.26
CA LYS A 71 13.46 -17.84 10.05
C LYS A 71 13.98 -17.36 8.70
N PHE A 72 15.28 -17.10 8.66
CA PHE A 72 16.00 -16.68 7.45
C PHE A 72 17.21 -17.57 7.25
N GLY A 73 17.52 -17.87 6.00
CA GLY A 73 18.73 -18.56 5.58
C GLY A 73 19.96 -17.66 5.65
N ASP A 74 21.14 -18.27 5.39
CA ASP A 74 22.43 -17.56 5.34
C ASP A 74 22.49 -16.57 4.15
N ASP A 75 21.67 -16.79 3.13
CA ASP A 75 21.48 -15.91 1.97
C ASP A 75 20.62 -14.67 2.28
N GLY A 76 20.08 -14.58 3.50
CA GLY A 76 19.20 -13.48 3.93
C GLY A 76 17.76 -13.58 3.43
N MET A 77 17.39 -14.70 2.82
CA MET A 77 16.03 -14.98 2.35
C MET A 77 15.21 -15.70 3.42
N LEU A 78 13.88 -15.50 3.37
CA LEU A 78 12.96 -16.22 4.24
C LEU A 78 13.09 -17.73 4.02
N SER A 79 13.18 -18.48 5.13
CA SER A 79 13.34 -19.93 5.10
C SER A 79 12.02 -20.63 4.79
N ASP A 80 12.10 -21.75 4.05
CA ASP A 80 10.96 -22.64 3.79
C ASP A 80 10.34 -23.24 5.07
N GLU A 81 11.02 -23.13 6.21
CA GLU A 81 10.44 -23.53 7.51
C GLU A 81 9.36 -22.57 8.00
N THR A 82 9.43 -21.32 7.57
CA THR A 82 8.46 -20.27 7.92
C THR A 82 8.11 -19.44 6.69
N PRO A 83 7.46 -20.05 5.69
CA PRO A 83 7.12 -19.36 4.44
C PRO A 83 6.08 -18.27 4.68
N ILE A 84 6.16 -17.22 3.89
CA ILE A 84 5.11 -16.20 3.78
C ILE A 84 4.64 -16.19 2.33
N THR A 85 3.36 -16.46 2.14
CA THR A 85 2.67 -16.30 0.86
C THR A 85 1.56 -15.28 1.04
N VAL A 86 1.41 -14.37 0.09
CA VAL A 86 0.35 -13.36 0.11
C VAL A 86 -0.32 -13.26 -1.25
N GLU A 87 -1.61 -12.97 -1.23
CA GLU A 87 -2.42 -12.79 -2.42
C GLU A 87 -2.82 -11.32 -2.57
N TYR A 88 -2.44 -10.73 -3.70
CA TYR A 88 -2.76 -9.35 -4.04
C TYR A 88 -3.86 -9.30 -5.11
N LEU A 89 -4.95 -8.62 -4.79
CA LEU A 89 -6.06 -8.39 -5.71
C LEU A 89 -5.96 -7.04 -6.39
N THR A 90 -6.03 -7.03 -7.72
CA THR A 90 -6.06 -5.81 -8.54
C THR A 90 -7.01 -5.96 -9.73
N ASN A 91 -7.36 -4.85 -10.38
CA ASN A 91 -8.03 -4.90 -11.67
C ASN A 91 -7.03 -5.01 -12.83
N ASN A 92 -7.50 -5.48 -13.98
CA ASN A 92 -6.71 -5.86 -15.14
C ASN A 92 -6.15 -4.70 -15.99
N GLY A 93 -6.13 -3.47 -15.49
CA GLY A 93 -5.46 -2.35 -16.16
C GLY A 93 -3.94 -2.55 -16.20
N SER A 94 -3.31 -2.34 -17.37
CA SER A 94 -1.88 -2.59 -17.56
C SER A 94 -0.97 -1.87 -16.57
N SER A 95 -1.29 -0.62 -16.22
CA SER A 95 -0.53 0.15 -15.22
C SER A 95 -0.66 -0.45 -13.80
N HIS A 96 -1.83 -0.99 -13.46
CA HIS A 96 -2.05 -1.62 -12.15
C HIS A 96 -1.34 -2.97 -12.04
N ILE A 97 -1.29 -3.72 -13.15
CA ILE A 97 -0.52 -4.97 -13.22
C ILE A 97 0.97 -4.67 -13.10
N ALA A 98 1.48 -3.65 -13.80
CA ALA A 98 2.89 -3.26 -13.68
C ALA A 98 3.29 -2.84 -12.25
N VAL A 99 2.41 -2.14 -11.53
CA VAL A 99 2.60 -1.84 -10.11
C VAL A 99 2.62 -3.12 -9.27
N ALA A 100 1.69 -4.05 -9.52
CA ALA A 100 1.64 -5.33 -8.82
C ALA A 100 2.90 -6.16 -9.04
N GLU A 101 3.42 -6.20 -10.26
CA GLU A 101 4.67 -6.90 -10.62
C GLU A 101 5.89 -6.28 -9.92
N ALA A 102 5.95 -4.95 -9.81
CA ALA A 102 6.99 -4.27 -9.04
C ALA A 102 6.94 -4.66 -7.55
N MET A 103 5.75 -4.62 -6.94
CA MET A 103 5.57 -5.05 -5.55
C MET A 103 5.91 -6.53 -5.34
N GLN A 104 5.58 -7.40 -6.30
CA GLN A 104 5.94 -8.82 -6.26
C GLN A 104 7.45 -9.01 -6.23
N GLN A 105 8.20 -8.25 -7.03
CA GLN A 105 9.66 -8.27 -7.03
C GLN A 105 10.25 -7.77 -5.70
N ASP A 106 9.69 -6.69 -5.14
CA ASP A 106 10.13 -6.15 -3.87
C ASP A 106 9.95 -7.16 -2.72
N LEU A 107 8.81 -7.86 -2.68
CA LEU A 107 8.56 -8.91 -1.69
C LEU A 107 9.45 -10.12 -1.89
N ALA A 108 9.70 -10.50 -3.15
CA ALA A 108 10.59 -11.59 -3.50
C ALA A 108 12.05 -11.34 -3.05
N ALA A 109 12.47 -10.08 -2.89
CA ALA A 109 13.78 -9.73 -2.35
C ALA A 109 14.03 -10.24 -0.91
N LEU A 110 12.98 -10.55 -0.17
CA LEU A 110 13.05 -11.23 1.13
C LEU A 110 12.61 -12.71 1.10
N GLY A 111 12.26 -13.25 -0.06
CA GLY A 111 11.72 -14.60 -0.19
C GLY A 111 10.23 -14.72 0.14
N ILE A 112 9.50 -13.61 0.16
CA ILE A 112 8.04 -13.60 0.31
C ILE A 112 7.42 -13.86 -1.06
N GLU A 113 6.56 -14.87 -1.14
CA GLU A 113 5.82 -15.19 -2.36
C GLU A 113 4.54 -14.37 -2.44
N MET A 114 4.37 -13.63 -3.53
CA MET A 114 3.15 -12.89 -3.81
C MET A 114 2.51 -13.39 -5.09
N THR A 115 1.24 -13.79 -5.01
CA THR A 115 0.41 -14.08 -6.17
C THR A 115 -0.44 -12.86 -6.54
N ILE A 116 -0.60 -12.63 -7.85
CA ILE A 116 -1.39 -11.50 -8.37
C ILE A 116 -2.71 -12.04 -8.91
N GLN A 117 -3.82 -11.66 -8.28
CA GLN A 117 -5.17 -11.86 -8.81
C GLN A 117 -5.58 -10.62 -9.59
N SER A 118 -5.69 -10.76 -10.91
CA SER A 118 -6.12 -9.69 -11.81
C SER A 118 -7.53 -9.98 -12.32
N GLN A 119 -8.46 -9.07 -12.10
CA GLN A 119 -9.88 -9.21 -12.42
C GLN A 119 -10.38 -8.06 -13.30
N ASP A 120 -11.43 -8.31 -14.06
CA ASP A 120 -12.20 -7.23 -14.68
C ASP A 120 -12.78 -6.31 -13.61
N TRP A 121 -12.96 -5.02 -13.95
CA TRP A 121 -13.31 -3.97 -12.98
C TRP A 121 -14.51 -4.33 -12.08
N ASN A 122 -15.60 -4.83 -12.65
CA ASN A 122 -16.79 -5.16 -11.87
C ASN A 122 -16.56 -6.34 -10.92
N VAL A 123 -15.83 -7.35 -11.39
CA VAL A 123 -15.44 -8.51 -10.56
C VAL A 123 -14.50 -8.07 -9.45
N PHE A 124 -13.51 -7.24 -9.79
CA PHE A 124 -12.59 -6.66 -8.80
C PHE A 124 -13.32 -5.93 -7.68
N LEU A 125 -14.33 -5.11 -8.00
CA LEU A 125 -15.10 -4.38 -6.98
C LEU A 125 -15.85 -5.32 -6.02
N GLU A 126 -16.44 -6.40 -6.53
CA GLU A 126 -17.14 -7.39 -5.70
C GLU A 126 -16.16 -8.22 -4.86
N GLU A 127 -15.05 -8.67 -5.44
CA GLU A 127 -14.00 -9.41 -4.73
C GLU A 127 -13.37 -8.54 -3.63
N ARG A 128 -13.13 -7.26 -3.90
CA ARG A 128 -12.60 -6.32 -2.91
C ARG A 128 -13.53 -6.18 -1.70
N LYS A 129 -14.85 -6.10 -1.92
CA LYS A 129 -15.85 -6.05 -0.86
C LYS A 129 -15.99 -7.35 -0.10
N SER A 130 -15.78 -8.48 -0.78
CA SER A 130 -15.87 -9.82 -0.16
C SER A 130 -14.68 -10.16 0.74
N GLY A 131 -13.52 -9.50 0.53
CA GLY A 131 -12.32 -9.72 1.33
C GLY A 131 -11.54 -10.98 0.96
N ASN A 132 -11.71 -11.53 -0.23
CA ASN A 132 -11.00 -12.72 -0.71
C ASN A 132 -9.57 -12.37 -1.20
N TYR A 133 -8.76 -11.83 -0.34
CA TYR A 133 -7.37 -11.45 -0.60
C TYR A 133 -6.64 -11.19 0.72
N ASP A 134 -5.33 -11.16 0.70
CA ASP A 134 -4.53 -10.69 1.84
C ASP A 134 -4.39 -9.17 1.82
N PHE A 135 -4.18 -8.58 0.64
CA PHE A 135 -4.26 -7.14 0.42
C PHE A 135 -4.70 -6.83 -1.01
N CYS A 136 -5.20 -5.63 -1.25
CA CYS A 136 -5.75 -5.27 -2.55
C CYS A 136 -5.41 -3.84 -2.95
N ARG A 137 -5.56 -3.59 -4.26
CA ARG A 137 -5.53 -2.23 -4.78
C ARG A 137 -6.73 -1.44 -4.24
N GLU A 138 -6.45 -0.24 -3.76
CA GLU A 138 -7.46 0.76 -3.44
C GLU A 138 -7.09 2.09 -4.11
N GLY A 139 -8.08 2.90 -4.40
CA GLY A 139 -7.89 4.24 -4.97
C GLY A 139 -9.12 5.08 -4.81
N TRP A 140 -8.94 6.36 -4.60
CA TRP A 140 -10.03 7.32 -4.46
C TRP A 140 -9.71 8.59 -5.23
N LEU A 141 -10.66 9.05 -6.03
CA LEU A 141 -10.66 10.38 -6.63
C LEU A 141 -11.54 11.28 -5.78
N ALA A 142 -11.01 12.43 -5.36
CA ALA A 142 -11.78 13.36 -4.55
C ALA A 142 -13.03 13.88 -5.29
N ASP A 143 -14.18 13.77 -4.68
CA ASP A 143 -15.45 14.36 -5.17
C ASP A 143 -15.52 15.84 -4.86
N PHE A 144 -14.87 16.28 -3.78
CA PHE A 144 -14.77 17.67 -3.35
C PHE A 144 -13.46 17.93 -2.60
N ASN A 145 -13.07 19.20 -2.51
CA ASN A 145 -11.79 19.62 -1.95
C ASN A 145 -11.86 19.80 -0.43
N ASP A 146 -11.94 18.70 0.30
CA ASP A 146 -11.87 18.65 1.76
C ASP A 146 -11.27 17.31 2.19
N PRO A 147 -10.36 17.27 3.18
CA PRO A 147 -9.72 16.04 3.67
C PRO A 147 -10.69 14.94 4.09
N ILE A 148 -11.89 15.28 4.55
CA ILE A 148 -12.90 14.28 4.95
C ILE A 148 -13.25 13.34 3.79
N ASN A 149 -13.19 13.82 2.54
CA ASN A 149 -13.49 12.99 1.37
C ASN A 149 -12.50 11.81 1.20
N MET A 150 -11.28 11.95 1.72
CA MET A 150 -10.27 10.89 1.74
C MET A 150 -10.36 10.00 2.99
N LEU A 151 -11.11 10.40 4.01
CA LEU A 151 -11.17 9.73 5.31
C LEU A 151 -12.49 9.03 5.58
N GLU A 152 -13.60 9.46 4.97
CA GLU A 152 -14.93 8.92 5.26
C GLU A 152 -15.08 7.43 4.93
N MET A 153 -14.27 6.90 3.97
CA MET A 153 -14.23 5.47 3.66
C MET A 153 -13.72 4.59 4.81
N TRP A 154 -13.03 5.17 5.78
CA TRP A 154 -12.47 4.47 6.96
C TRP A 154 -13.41 4.45 8.16
N ILE A 155 -14.60 5.07 8.03
CA ILE A 155 -15.64 5.01 9.07
C ILE A 155 -16.30 3.63 8.99
N THR A 156 -16.49 2.99 10.14
CA THR A 156 -17.00 1.62 10.26
C THR A 156 -18.27 1.37 9.43
N ASP A 157 -19.21 2.32 9.43
CA ASP A 157 -20.50 2.19 8.74
C ASP A 157 -20.50 2.75 7.31
N SER A 158 -19.34 3.20 6.80
CA SER A 158 -19.26 3.72 5.43
C SER A 158 -19.52 2.61 4.40
N GLY A 159 -20.34 2.91 3.41
CA GLY A 159 -20.56 2.04 2.25
C GLY A 159 -19.31 1.86 1.38
N ASN A 160 -18.30 2.71 1.54
CA ASN A 160 -17.03 2.68 0.83
C ASN A 160 -15.90 2.04 1.65
N ASN A 161 -16.20 1.54 2.86
CA ASN A 161 -15.25 0.83 3.70
C ASN A 161 -15.11 -0.63 3.23
N ASP A 162 -14.49 -0.83 2.06
CA ASP A 162 -14.39 -2.15 1.43
C ASP A 162 -13.46 -3.10 2.20
N CYS A 163 -12.45 -2.58 2.91
CA CYS A 163 -11.55 -3.39 3.74
C CYS A 163 -12.09 -3.67 5.16
N GLN A 164 -13.35 -3.37 5.43
CA GLN A 164 -14.00 -3.67 6.71
C GLN A 164 -13.31 -3.05 7.93
N TYR A 165 -12.65 -1.90 7.76
CA TYR A 165 -11.91 -1.24 8.85
C TYR A 165 -12.84 -0.94 10.04
N GLY A 166 -12.37 -1.30 11.24
CA GLY A 166 -13.12 -1.12 12.48
C GLY A 166 -14.35 -2.02 12.67
N ARG A 167 -14.67 -2.89 11.69
CA ARG A 167 -15.72 -3.88 11.83
C ARG A 167 -15.15 -5.11 12.53
N VAL A 168 -15.74 -5.48 13.65
CA VAL A 168 -15.47 -6.75 14.34
C VAL A 168 -16.53 -7.74 13.91
N GLY A 169 -16.07 -8.87 13.39
CA GLY A 169 -16.91 -10.00 13.05
C GLY A 169 -17.48 -10.71 14.27
#